data_07e9b9683b4b184ef6e41fa631fc4c10
#
_entry.id   07e9b9683b4b184ef6e41fa631fc4c10
#
_cell.length_a   1.000
_cell.length_b   1.000
_cell.length_c   1.000
_cell.angle_alpha   90.00
_cell.angle_beta   90.00
_cell.angle_gamma   90.00
#
_symmetry.space_group_name_H-M   'P 1'
#
loop_
_entity.id
_entity.type
_entity.pdbx_description
1 polymer ?
#
loop_
_entity_poly.entity_id
_entity_poly.type
_entity_poly.pdbx_seq_one_letter_code
_entity_poly.pdbx_strand_id
1 'polypeptide(L)'
;MSPQDPFGEQQAMRHRGRFDVLGVRVAARSNSRRLLALFGEAFGSLPRHDLGAAAPRIDVTLSLLPSMARRHRDVPRVKLRSGAGFLSGVIDANNFVMASAEQRRALVCVDRGMLAFPYHVRYELMEFAVYTLVPRVLGLVPLHGAAVASHGRAVLLTGPTGSGKSTAFLNCALSGLELLSEDAVFLEPRSLRATGCANFLHLRTDGMQAVRDPGLRAAIRRSPVIRRRSGVRKFEYDLRRSNMRVAPDAPRLAAVIALSPRQARGARLLEPLSPAQALRWLRREQPYARAQASWTDFCRSLAGVPAYRLLRGKHPEDAADALRSLLSGSA
;
A
#
# COMPACT_ATOMS: atom_id res chain seq x y z
N MET A 1 -38.55 -9.39 -11.25
CA MET A 1 -38.26 -8.70 -9.96
C MET A 1 -39.24 -9.29 -8.95
N SER A 2 -38.76 -9.65 -7.76
CA SER A 2 -39.63 -10.15 -6.67
C SER A 2 -40.43 -8.96 -6.08
N PRO A 3 -41.71 -9.14 -5.70
CA PRO A 3 -42.46 -8.11 -4.97
C PRO A 3 -41.76 -7.66 -3.66
N GLN A 4 -40.91 -8.51 -3.08
CA GLN A 4 -40.15 -8.24 -1.86
C GLN A 4 -38.80 -7.53 -2.12
N ASP A 5 -38.37 -7.41 -3.37
CA ASP A 5 -37.13 -6.74 -3.79
C ASP A 5 -37.32 -6.06 -5.15
N PRO A 6 -38.14 -4.99 -5.19
CA PRO A 6 -38.54 -4.34 -6.45
C PRO A 6 -37.38 -3.65 -7.16
N PHE A 7 -36.27 -3.30 -6.43
CA PHE A 7 -35.10 -2.65 -7.00
C PHE A 7 -33.93 -3.61 -7.22
N GLY A 8 -34.06 -4.88 -6.81
CA GLY A 8 -32.99 -5.88 -6.96
C GLY A 8 -31.76 -5.65 -6.09
N GLU A 9 -31.91 -4.92 -4.97
CA GLU A 9 -30.81 -4.60 -4.07
C GLU A 9 -30.42 -5.75 -3.14
N GLN A 10 -31.30 -6.72 -2.95
CA GLN A 10 -31.10 -7.87 -2.06
C GLN A 10 -30.35 -9.00 -2.77
N GLN A 11 -29.04 -8.89 -2.84
CA GLN A 11 -28.22 -9.94 -3.44
C GLN A 11 -27.73 -10.93 -2.38
N ALA A 12 -27.85 -12.23 -2.65
CA ALA A 12 -27.37 -13.29 -1.77
C ALA A 12 -25.83 -13.31 -1.72
N MET A 13 -25.23 -12.85 -0.62
CA MET A 13 -23.77 -12.83 -0.38
C MET A 13 -23.30 -14.19 0.16
N ARG A 14 -23.14 -15.17 -0.74
CA ARG A 14 -22.87 -16.58 -0.42
C ARG A 14 -21.42 -16.85 -0.03
N HIS A 15 -20.47 -15.98 -0.44
CA HIS A 15 -19.05 -16.15 -0.19
C HIS A 15 -18.60 -15.16 0.88
N ARG A 16 -17.79 -15.65 1.84
CA ARG A 16 -17.30 -14.84 2.97
C ARG A 16 -15.83 -15.10 3.21
N GLY A 17 -15.09 -14.09 3.64
CA GLY A 17 -13.69 -14.17 4.04
C GLY A 17 -13.38 -13.20 5.17
N ARG A 18 -12.29 -13.46 5.89
CA ARG A 18 -11.75 -12.57 6.92
C ARG A 18 -10.28 -12.34 6.61
N PHE A 19 -9.86 -11.09 6.69
CA PHE A 19 -8.51 -10.66 6.30
C PHE A 19 -7.98 -9.72 7.38
N ASP A 20 -6.77 -9.96 7.84
CA ASP A 20 -6.07 -9.03 8.72
C ASP A 20 -5.33 -8.01 7.85
N VAL A 21 -5.69 -6.73 7.98
CA VAL A 21 -5.18 -5.64 7.12
C VAL A 21 -5.01 -4.38 7.95
N LEU A 22 -3.82 -3.78 7.92
CA LEU A 22 -3.54 -2.48 8.56
C LEU A 22 -3.98 -2.42 10.04
N GLY A 23 -3.83 -3.52 10.77
CA GLY A 23 -4.17 -3.58 12.19
C GLY A 23 -5.62 -3.95 12.51
N VAL A 24 -6.50 -4.11 11.53
CA VAL A 24 -7.91 -4.49 11.73
C VAL A 24 -8.26 -5.79 11.06
N ARG A 25 -9.36 -6.41 11.51
CA ARG A 25 -9.99 -7.53 10.82
C ARG A 25 -11.09 -7.03 9.89
N VAL A 26 -10.86 -7.19 8.58
CA VAL A 26 -11.82 -6.90 7.52
C VAL A 26 -12.65 -8.15 7.25
N ALA A 27 -13.96 -8.04 7.40
CA ALA A 27 -14.92 -9.08 7.00
C ALA A 27 -15.42 -8.77 5.58
N ALA A 28 -15.03 -9.58 4.60
CA ALA A 28 -15.50 -9.45 3.22
C ALA A 28 -16.62 -10.45 2.94
N ARG A 29 -17.64 -9.99 2.21
CA ARG A 29 -18.73 -10.83 1.70
C ARG A 29 -18.98 -10.54 0.23
N SER A 30 -19.34 -11.56 -0.56
CA SER A 30 -19.54 -11.42 -1.99
C SER A 30 -20.60 -12.38 -2.53
N ASN A 31 -21.28 -11.98 -3.60
CA ASN A 31 -22.08 -12.86 -4.45
C ASN A 31 -21.24 -13.61 -5.49
N SER A 32 -19.92 -13.32 -5.57
CA SER A 32 -18.99 -13.89 -6.54
C SER A 32 -17.74 -14.45 -5.85
N ARG A 33 -17.48 -15.76 -6.06
CA ARG A 33 -16.23 -16.40 -5.61
C ARG A 33 -14.99 -15.74 -6.23
N ARG A 34 -15.07 -15.30 -7.50
CA ARG A 34 -13.97 -14.63 -8.21
C ARG A 34 -13.62 -13.28 -7.58
N LEU A 35 -14.62 -12.45 -7.22
CA LEU A 35 -14.35 -11.19 -6.53
C LEU A 35 -13.73 -11.41 -5.14
N LEU A 36 -14.23 -12.39 -4.40
CA LEU A 36 -13.63 -12.72 -3.09
C LEU A 36 -12.21 -13.23 -3.24
N ALA A 37 -11.90 -14.01 -4.30
CA ALA A 37 -10.54 -14.46 -4.60
C ALA A 37 -9.61 -13.27 -4.93
N LEU A 38 -10.05 -12.31 -5.76
CA LEU A 38 -9.28 -11.08 -6.03
C LEU A 38 -9.00 -10.26 -4.76
N PHE A 39 -9.97 -10.19 -3.85
CA PHE A 39 -9.78 -9.55 -2.55
C PHE A 39 -8.75 -10.31 -1.70
N GLY A 40 -8.79 -11.65 -1.74
CA GLY A 40 -7.78 -12.52 -1.12
C GLY A 40 -6.39 -12.37 -1.73
N GLU A 41 -6.29 -12.13 -3.04
CA GLU A 41 -5.01 -11.79 -3.68
C GLU A 41 -4.44 -10.47 -3.15
N ALA A 42 -5.28 -9.47 -2.86
CA ALA A 42 -4.84 -8.21 -2.29
C ALA A 42 -4.39 -8.36 -0.83
N PHE A 43 -5.18 -9.04 0.00
CA PHE A 43 -5.07 -8.94 1.47
C PHE A 43 -4.88 -10.29 2.19
N GLY A 44 -4.86 -11.40 1.47
CA GLY A 44 -4.66 -12.73 2.08
C GLY A 44 -3.23 -12.91 2.58
N SER A 45 -3.09 -13.69 3.66
CA SER A 45 -1.79 -14.09 4.23
C SER A 45 -0.89 -12.91 4.67
N LEU A 46 -1.48 -11.76 4.97
CA LEU A 46 -0.78 -10.65 5.61
C LEU A 46 -0.72 -10.85 7.12
N PRO A 47 0.36 -10.45 7.79
CA PRO A 47 0.45 -10.50 9.25
C PRO A 47 -0.53 -9.52 9.89
N ARG A 48 -1.01 -9.88 11.07
CA ARG A 48 -1.83 -8.98 11.87
C ARG A 48 -0.94 -8.05 12.67
N HIS A 49 -0.86 -6.80 12.24
CA HIS A 49 -0.14 -5.77 12.97
C HIS A 49 -0.97 -5.24 14.15
N ASP A 50 -0.43 -5.29 15.36
CA ASP A 50 -1.04 -4.65 16.53
C ASP A 50 -0.59 -3.19 16.61
N LEU A 51 -1.55 -2.26 16.48
CA LEU A 51 -1.30 -0.82 16.59
C LEU A 51 -1.57 -0.27 18.00
N GLY A 52 -1.87 -1.15 18.96
CA GLY A 52 -2.11 -0.78 20.37
C GLY A 52 -3.49 -0.19 20.67
N ALA A 53 -4.39 -0.15 19.68
CA ALA A 53 -5.77 0.29 19.84
C ALA A 53 -6.74 -0.88 19.62
N ALA A 54 -7.92 -0.84 20.26
CA ALA A 54 -8.97 -1.81 19.98
C ALA A 54 -9.32 -1.77 18.50
N ALA A 55 -9.12 -2.89 17.80
CA ALA A 55 -9.34 -3.01 16.36
C ALA A 55 -10.84 -3.16 16.06
N PRO A 56 -11.51 -2.16 15.51
CA PRO A 56 -12.92 -2.27 15.14
C PRO A 56 -13.09 -3.26 13.99
N ARG A 57 -14.25 -3.87 13.92
CA ARG A 57 -14.64 -4.64 12.74
C ARG A 57 -14.95 -3.71 11.59
N ILE A 58 -14.48 -4.07 10.39
CA ILE A 58 -14.76 -3.40 9.14
C ILE A 58 -15.40 -4.39 8.18
N ASP A 59 -16.51 -4.00 7.56
CA ASP A 59 -17.25 -4.83 6.62
C ASP A 59 -17.07 -4.33 5.18
N VAL A 60 -16.69 -5.23 4.26
CA VAL A 60 -16.57 -4.93 2.82
C VAL A 60 -17.52 -5.85 2.05
N THR A 61 -18.39 -5.27 1.26
CA THR A 61 -19.29 -5.99 0.36
C THR A 61 -18.77 -5.90 -1.07
N LEU A 62 -18.62 -7.03 -1.74
CA LEU A 62 -18.14 -7.15 -3.11
C LEU A 62 -19.27 -7.69 -3.96
N SER A 63 -19.83 -6.88 -4.83
CA SER A 63 -20.99 -7.22 -5.67
C SER A 63 -20.58 -7.33 -7.14
N LEU A 64 -20.80 -8.51 -7.72
CA LEU A 64 -20.71 -8.73 -9.15
C LEU A 64 -22.09 -8.52 -9.77
N LEU A 65 -22.21 -7.49 -10.59
CA LEU A 65 -23.42 -7.15 -11.30
C LEU A 65 -23.50 -7.90 -12.65
N PRO A 66 -24.71 -8.16 -13.17
CA PRO A 66 -24.87 -8.68 -14.52
C PRO A 66 -24.17 -7.77 -15.54
N SER A 67 -23.58 -8.35 -16.57
CA SER A 67 -22.91 -7.56 -17.61
C SER A 67 -23.96 -6.73 -18.38
N MET A 68 -23.83 -5.42 -18.34
CA MET A 68 -24.44 -4.55 -19.33
C MET A 68 -23.46 -4.48 -20.51
N ALA A 69 -23.93 -4.74 -21.70
CA ALA A 69 -23.27 -5.06 -22.97
C ALA A 69 -22.02 -4.27 -23.43
N ARG A 70 -21.43 -3.39 -22.65
CA ARG A 70 -20.23 -2.65 -23.04
C ARG A 70 -18.96 -3.34 -22.55
N ARG A 71 -18.25 -4.01 -23.47
CA ARG A 71 -16.85 -4.40 -23.23
C ARG A 71 -15.99 -3.13 -23.24
N HIS A 72 -15.33 -2.85 -22.13
CA HIS A 72 -14.30 -1.80 -22.10
C HIS A 72 -13.14 -2.22 -23.00
N ARG A 73 -12.81 -1.38 -23.98
CA ARG A 73 -11.63 -1.59 -24.86
C ARG A 73 -10.32 -1.21 -24.16
N ASP A 74 -10.39 -0.30 -23.19
CA ASP A 74 -9.27 0.16 -22.38
C ASP A 74 -9.72 0.30 -20.92
N VAL A 75 -8.77 0.46 -20.01
CA VAL A 75 -9.05 0.59 -18.59
C VAL A 75 -9.73 1.92 -18.28
N PRO A 76 -10.99 1.93 -17.79
CA PRO A 76 -11.71 3.16 -17.52
C PRO A 76 -11.09 3.93 -16.35
N ARG A 77 -11.19 5.27 -16.39
CA ARG A 77 -10.68 6.13 -15.31
C ARG A 77 -11.62 6.18 -14.12
N VAL A 78 -11.08 6.03 -12.92
CA VAL A 78 -11.85 6.26 -11.67
C VAL A 78 -11.94 7.75 -11.40
N LYS A 79 -13.15 8.24 -11.17
CA LYS A 79 -13.44 9.61 -10.71
C LYS A 79 -13.74 9.56 -9.22
N LEU A 80 -12.98 10.31 -8.42
CA LEU A 80 -13.20 10.40 -6.99
C LEU A 80 -14.29 11.42 -6.68
N ARG A 81 -15.18 11.08 -5.75
CA ARG A 81 -16.22 11.96 -5.22
C ARG A 81 -16.36 11.74 -3.72
N SER A 82 -16.74 12.78 -3.01
CA SER A 82 -17.04 12.71 -1.59
C SER A 82 -18.24 13.59 -1.27
N GLY A 83 -19.03 13.18 -0.29
CA GLY A 83 -20.19 13.93 0.21
C GLY A 83 -20.95 13.09 1.22
N ALA A 84 -21.67 13.75 2.14
CA ALA A 84 -22.54 13.11 3.13
C ALA A 84 -21.88 11.95 3.90
N GLY A 85 -20.61 12.08 4.28
CA GLY A 85 -19.85 11.03 5.00
C GLY A 85 -19.38 9.85 4.15
N PHE A 86 -19.61 9.89 2.83
CA PHE A 86 -19.13 8.86 1.89
C PHE A 86 -17.97 9.35 1.05
N LEU A 87 -17.05 8.45 0.77
CA LEU A 87 -16.03 8.58 -0.26
C LEU A 87 -16.29 7.54 -1.34
N SER A 88 -16.28 7.94 -2.60
CA SER A 88 -16.51 7.03 -3.72
C SER A 88 -15.46 7.17 -4.83
N GLY A 89 -15.16 6.03 -5.46
CA GLY A 89 -14.43 5.95 -6.72
C GLY A 89 -15.34 5.38 -7.79
N VAL A 90 -15.71 6.18 -8.77
CA VAL A 90 -16.70 5.83 -9.79
C VAL A 90 -16.02 5.71 -11.15
N ILE A 91 -16.16 4.55 -11.77
CA ILE A 91 -15.80 4.31 -13.17
C ILE A 91 -17.02 4.62 -14.05
N ASP A 92 -18.13 3.96 -13.77
CA ASP A 92 -19.44 4.15 -14.40
C ASP A 92 -20.55 3.72 -13.43
N ALA A 93 -21.79 3.60 -13.93
CA ALA A 93 -22.96 3.26 -13.11
C ALA A 93 -22.90 1.85 -12.48
N ASN A 94 -22.14 0.92 -13.08
CA ASN A 94 -22.03 -0.47 -12.62
C ASN A 94 -20.70 -0.77 -11.93
N ASN A 95 -19.69 0.09 -12.11
CA ASN A 95 -18.32 -0.13 -11.66
C ASN A 95 -17.90 1.01 -10.75
N PHE A 96 -18.01 0.79 -9.45
CA PHE A 96 -17.73 1.81 -8.45
C PHE A 96 -17.38 1.21 -7.09
N VAL A 97 -16.82 2.04 -6.25
CA VAL A 97 -16.60 1.78 -4.83
C VAL A 97 -17.16 2.92 -4.00
N MET A 98 -17.78 2.60 -2.88
CA MET A 98 -18.24 3.55 -1.87
C MET A 98 -17.74 3.10 -0.49
N ALA A 99 -17.28 4.04 0.32
CA ALA A 99 -16.82 3.78 1.68
C ALA A 99 -17.34 4.85 2.65
N SER A 100 -17.80 4.43 3.83
CA SER A 100 -18.17 5.29 4.94
C SER A 100 -17.40 4.88 6.19
N ALA A 101 -16.55 5.79 6.70
CA ALA A 101 -15.79 5.54 7.92
C ALA A 101 -16.69 5.49 9.15
N GLU A 102 -17.74 6.30 9.20
CA GLU A 102 -18.73 6.32 10.26
C GLU A 102 -19.45 4.97 10.39
N GLN A 103 -19.89 4.42 9.26
CA GLN A 103 -20.54 3.11 9.22
C GLN A 103 -19.54 1.94 9.25
N ARG A 104 -18.24 2.18 9.12
CA ARG A 104 -17.18 1.17 9.02
C ARG A 104 -17.45 0.15 7.90
N ARG A 105 -17.97 0.62 6.79
CA ARG A 105 -18.41 -0.22 5.67
C ARG A 105 -17.91 0.32 4.34
N ALA A 106 -17.65 -0.62 3.42
CA ALA A 106 -17.42 -0.32 2.02
C ALA A 106 -18.21 -1.27 1.12
N LEU A 107 -18.61 -0.74 -0.04
CA LEU A 107 -19.26 -1.48 -1.12
C LEU A 107 -18.40 -1.33 -2.38
N VAL A 108 -18.06 -2.45 -3.00
CA VAL A 108 -17.40 -2.49 -4.31
C VAL A 108 -18.36 -3.19 -5.28
N CYS A 109 -18.83 -2.47 -6.28
CA CYS A 109 -19.65 -3.02 -7.36
C CYS A 109 -18.82 -3.07 -8.64
N VAL A 110 -18.86 -4.21 -9.32
CA VAL A 110 -18.24 -4.38 -10.64
C VAL A 110 -19.14 -5.25 -11.52
N ASP A 111 -19.15 -5.00 -12.81
CA ASP A 111 -19.76 -5.88 -13.78
C ASP A 111 -18.80 -6.98 -14.27
N ARG A 112 -19.31 -7.94 -15.05
CA ARG A 112 -18.51 -9.03 -15.60
C ARG A 112 -17.44 -8.53 -16.58
N GLY A 113 -17.65 -7.40 -17.25
CA GLY A 113 -16.70 -6.80 -18.19
C GLY A 113 -15.43 -6.32 -17.50
N MET A 114 -15.56 -5.77 -16.28
CA MET A 114 -14.41 -5.34 -15.48
C MET A 114 -13.52 -6.49 -15.01
N LEU A 115 -14.03 -7.72 -14.96
CA LEU A 115 -13.20 -8.88 -14.61
C LEU A 115 -12.09 -9.19 -15.65
N ALA A 116 -12.14 -8.57 -16.82
CA ALA A 116 -11.03 -8.59 -17.79
C ALA A 116 -9.83 -7.73 -17.33
N PHE A 117 -10.02 -6.86 -16.34
CA PHE A 117 -9.00 -5.98 -15.77
C PHE A 117 -8.77 -6.24 -14.27
N PRO A 118 -8.39 -7.47 -13.88
CA PRO A 118 -8.35 -7.90 -12.47
C PRO A 118 -7.43 -7.03 -11.62
N TYR A 119 -6.30 -6.56 -12.18
CA TYR A 119 -5.40 -5.64 -11.51
C TYR A 119 -6.10 -4.32 -11.13
N HIS A 120 -6.88 -3.73 -12.06
CA HIS A 120 -7.57 -2.46 -11.79
C HIS A 120 -8.75 -2.62 -10.84
N VAL A 121 -9.49 -3.73 -10.92
CA VAL A 121 -10.52 -4.07 -9.91
C VAL A 121 -9.90 -4.15 -8.52
N ARG A 122 -8.78 -4.84 -8.40
CA ARG A 122 -8.07 -4.99 -7.14
C ARG A 122 -7.47 -3.68 -6.67
N TYR A 123 -6.63 -3.05 -7.47
CA TYR A 123 -5.86 -1.86 -7.08
C TYR A 123 -6.73 -0.60 -6.91
N GLU A 124 -7.67 -0.35 -7.84
CA GLU A 124 -8.39 0.90 -7.89
C GLU A 124 -9.75 0.90 -7.20
N LEU A 125 -10.33 -0.27 -6.95
CA LEU A 125 -11.61 -0.39 -6.26
C LEU A 125 -11.46 -1.06 -4.89
N MET A 126 -10.84 -2.24 -4.82
CA MET A 126 -10.73 -3.00 -3.55
C MET A 126 -9.70 -2.39 -2.61
N GLU A 127 -8.48 -2.12 -3.08
CA GLU A 127 -7.45 -1.47 -2.27
C GLU A 127 -7.83 -0.03 -1.93
N PHE A 128 -8.47 0.70 -2.86
CA PHE A 128 -9.04 2.00 -2.55
C PHE A 128 -10.03 1.91 -1.39
N ALA A 129 -10.96 0.94 -1.40
CA ALA A 129 -11.92 0.75 -0.31
C ALA A 129 -11.21 0.60 1.04
N VAL A 130 -10.23 -0.30 1.13
CA VAL A 130 -9.53 -0.62 2.39
C VAL A 130 -8.58 0.51 2.80
N TYR A 131 -7.75 1.02 1.87
CA TYR A 131 -6.74 2.05 2.17
C TYR A 131 -7.33 3.44 2.43
N THR A 132 -8.60 3.65 2.10
CA THR A 132 -9.30 4.88 2.48
C THR A 132 -10.16 4.71 3.72
N LEU A 133 -10.79 3.55 3.90
CA LEU A 133 -11.68 3.28 5.02
C LEU A 133 -10.90 3.04 6.32
N VAL A 134 -9.96 2.09 6.31
CA VAL A 134 -9.22 1.68 7.52
C VAL A 134 -8.46 2.84 8.16
N PRO A 135 -7.67 3.63 7.43
CA PRO A 135 -6.97 4.76 8.03
C PRO A 135 -7.89 5.80 8.65
N ARG A 136 -9.06 6.05 8.03
CA ARG A 136 -10.04 6.99 8.61
C ARG A 136 -10.67 6.46 9.89
N VAL A 137 -10.99 5.17 9.93
CA VAL A 137 -11.58 4.52 11.12
C VAL A 137 -10.59 4.48 12.28
N LEU A 138 -9.31 4.27 12.00
CA LEU A 138 -8.25 4.18 13.03
C LEU A 138 -7.51 5.50 13.27
N GLY A 139 -7.78 6.56 12.50
CA GLY A 139 -7.04 7.82 12.59
C GLY A 139 -5.57 7.69 12.12
N LEU A 140 -5.24 6.73 11.25
CA LEU A 140 -3.89 6.55 10.75
C LEU A 140 -3.51 7.64 9.74
N VAL A 141 -2.22 7.93 9.65
CA VAL A 141 -1.64 8.81 8.64
C VAL A 141 -1.18 7.97 7.45
N PRO A 142 -1.82 8.11 6.28
CA PRO A 142 -1.43 7.39 5.06
C PRO A 142 -0.29 8.09 4.35
N LEU A 143 0.87 7.45 4.24
CA LEU A 143 2.05 8.00 3.57
C LEU A 143 2.36 7.21 2.29
N HIS A 144 2.59 7.92 1.19
CA HIS A 144 3.12 7.33 -0.02
C HIS A 144 4.64 7.12 0.14
N GLY A 145 5.04 5.87 0.26
CA GLY A 145 6.42 5.49 0.48
C GLY A 145 6.58 3.99 0.67
N ALA A 146 7.81 3.54 0.74
CA ALA A 146 8.12 2.17 1.13
C ALA A 146 8.61 2.13 2.58
N ALA A 147 8.41 1.02 3.26
CA ALA A 147 8.95 0.81 4.60
C ALA A 147 9.53 -0.59 4.76
N VAL A 148 10.69 -0.65 5.40
CA VAL A 148 11.36 -1.87 5.81
C VAL A 148 11.68 -1.79 7.29
N ALA A 149 11.83 -2.94 7.93
CA ALA A 149 12.04 -3.01 9.36
C ALA A 149 13.12 -4.01 9.75
N SER A 150 13.58 -3.90 10.97
CA SER A 150 14.41 -4.87 11.66
C SER A 150 14.25 -4.69 13.17
N HIS A 151 14.10 -5.80 13.89
CA HIS A 151 14.00 -5.79 15.37
C HIS A 151 12.95 -4.78 15.91
N GLY A 152 11.75 -4.76 15.31
CA GLY A 152 10.65 -3.88 15.73
C GLY A 152 10.86 -2.38 15.42
N ARG A 153 11.89 -2.03 14.64
CA ARG A 153 12.22 -0.67 14.21
C ARG A 153 12.05 -0.56 12.69
N ALA A 154 11.42 0.50 12.20
CA ALA A 154 11.20 0.72 10.77
C ALA A 154 11.85 1.99 10.26
N VAL A 155 12.22 1.98 8.99
CA VAL A 155 12.55 3.19 8.23
C VAL A 155 11.50 3.43 7.14
N LEU A 156 11.09 4.68 7.00
CA LEU A 156 10.18 5.13 5.96
C LEU A 156 10.99 5.72 4.80
N LEU A 157 10.92 5.12 3.63
CA LEU A 157 11.55 5.58 2.40
C LEU A 157 10.58 6.46 1.62
N THR A 158 10.89 7.75 1.46
CA THR A 158 10.05 8.70 0.74
C THR A 158 10.82 9.35 -0.42
N GLY A 159 10.09 9.86 -1.39
CA GLY A 159 10.68 10.57 -2.54
C GLY A 159 9.73 10.56 -3.73
N PRO A 160 10.01 11.39 -4.75
CA PRO A 160 9.18 11.49 -5.94
C PRO A 160 9.12 10.16 -6.72
N THR A 161 8.17 10.07 -7.64
CA THR A 161 8.10 8.93 -8.56
C THR A 161 9.41 8.80 -9.34
N GLY A 162 9.94 7.57 -9.42
CA GLY A 162 11.24 7.33 -10.09
C GLY A 162 12.47 7.58 -9.22
N SER A 163 12.34 7.97 -7.95
CA SER A 163 13.48 8.18 -7.04
C SER A 163 14.23 6.91 -6.63
N GLY A 164 13.71 5.72 -6.99
CA GLY A 164 14.33 4.43 -6.65
C GLY A 164 13.75 3.76 -5.41
N LYS A 165 12.56 4.17 -4.89
CA LYS A 165 11.92 3.54 -3.71
C LYS A 165 11.80 2.02 -3.84
N SER A 166 11.19 1.52 -4.93
CA SER A 166 10.99 0.08 -5.16
C SER A 166 12.32 -0.68 -5.28
N THR A 167 13.35 -0.05 -5.86
CA THR A 167 14.69 -0.65 -5.96
C THR A 167 15.36 -0.72 -4.60
N ALA A 168 15.31 0.37 -3.81
CA ALA A 168 15.85 0.38 -2.45
C ALA A 168 15.13 -0.63 -1.55
N PHE A 169 13.79 -0.69 -1.63
CA PHE A 169 12.97 -1.66 -0.93
C PHE A 169 13.37 -3.11 -1.26
N LEU A 170 13.54 -3.43 -2.55
CA LEU A 170 13.98 -4.75 -3.00
C LEU A 170 15.38 -5.09 -2.46
N ASN A 171 16.34 -4.17 -2.54
CA ASN A 171 17.69 -4.42 -2.02
C ASN A 171 17.70 -4.62 -0.51
N CYS A 172 16.85 -3.89 0.23
CA CYS A 172 16.65 -4.13 1.66
C CYS A 172 16.10 -5.54 1.92
N ALA A 173 15.14 -6.00 1.12
CA ALA A 173 14.59 -7.35 1.21
C ALA A 173 15.67 -8.41 0.98
N LEU A 174 16.49 -8.23 -0.06
CA LEU A 174 17.61 -9.12 -0.40
C LEU A 174 18.70 -9.13 0.68
N SER A 175 18.83 -8.04 1.42
CA SER A 175 19.73 -7.91 2.57
C SER A 175 19.16 -8.48 3.87
N GLY A 176 17.98 -9.10 3.84
CA GLY A 176 17.36 -9.75 4.99
C GLY A 176 16.56 -8.83 5.92
N LEU A 177 16.32 -7.56 5.53
CA LEU A 177 15.41 -6.69 6.26
C LEU A 177 13.95 -7.16 6.06
N GLU A 178 13.12 -6.88 7.06
CA GLU A 178 11.71 -7.22 7.06
C GLU A 178 10.93 -6.21 6.21
N LEU A 179 10.04 -6.71 5.36
CA LEU A 179 9.21 -5.91 4.47
C LEU A 179 7.92 -5.49 5.17
N LEU A 180 7.60 -4.20 5.15
CA LEU A 180 6.34 -3.70 5.68
C LEU A 180 5.39 -3.26 4.56
N SER A 181 5.87 -2.48 3.61
CA SER A 181 5.09 -2.03 2.44
C SER A 181 5.97 -1.43 1.35
N GLU A 182 5.59 -1.60 0.08
CA GLU A 182 6.32 -1.04 -1.07
C GLU A 182 5.83 0.35 -1.50
N ASP A 183 4.55 0.67 -1.30
CA ASP A 183 3.92 1.86 -1.92
C ASP A 183 3.13 2.72 -0.92
N ALA A 184 2.46 2.10 0.08
CA ALA A 184 1.62 2.80 1.04
C ALA A 184 1.90 2.34 2.48
N VAL A 185 2.36 3.27 3.30
CA VAL A 185 2.66 3.05 4.74
C VAL A 185 1.66 3.83 5.57
N PHE A 186 1.14 3.21 6.60
CA PHE A 186 0.17 3.82 7.50
C PHE A 186 0.75 3.88 8.91
N LEU A 187 0.69 5.05 9.52
CA LEU A 187 1.27 5.29 10.84
C LEU A 187 0.20 5.67 11.85
N GLU A 188 0.25 5.05 13.02
CA GLU A 188 -0.45 5.57 14.17
C GLU A 188 0.23 6.89 14.60
N PRO A 189 -0.50 8.02 14.67
CA PRO A 189 0.13 9.35 14.73
C PRO A 189 0.90 9.64 16.02
N ARG A 190 0.59 8.98 17.14
CA ARG A 190 1.22 9.24 18.44
C ARG A 190 2.34 8.27 18.76
N SER A 191 2.09 6.97 18.65
CA SER A 191 3.10 5.94 18.92
C SER A 191 4.11 5.76 17.79
N LEU A 192 3.78 6.24 16.57
CA LEU A 192 4.51 6.03 15.34
C LEU A 192 4.68 4.54 14.96
N ARG A 193 3.77 3.69 15.45
CA ARG A 193 3.71 2.31 14.95
C ARG A 193 3.27 2.31 13.50
N ALA A 194 4.02 1.58 12.68
CA ALA A 194 3.82 1.52 11.24
C ALA A 194 3.14 0.22 10.83
N THR A 195 2.25 0.29 9.87
CA THR A 195 1.64 -0.87 9.21
C THR A 195 1.58 -0.65 7.71
N GLY A 196 1.40 -1.73 6.97
CA GLY A 196 1.29 -1.70 5.52
C GLY A 196 0.94 -3.07 4.96
N CYS A 197 0.95 -3.19 3.64
CA CYS A 197 0.67 -4.44 2.93
C CYS A 197 1.89 -4.84 2.10
N ALA A 198 2.71 -5.76 2.62
CA ALA A 198 3.82 -6.36 1.89
C ALA A 198 3.30 -7.50 0.98
N ASN A 199 2.35 -7.18 0.10
CA ASN A 199 1.73 -8.15 -0.81
C ASN A 199 2.48 -8.25 -2.14
N PHE A 200 2.72 -7.13 -2.82
CA PHE A 200 3.32 -7.11 -4.15
C PHE A 200 4.48 -6.12 -4.24
N LEU A 201 5.49 -6.52 -5.01
CA LEU A 201 6.54 -5.63 -5.51
C LEU A 201 6.23 -5.27 -6.96
N HIS A 202 6.18 -3.99 -7.26
CA HIS A 202 5.96 -3.48 -8.61
C HIS A 202 7.27 -3.00 -9.22
N LEU A 203 7.94 -3.85 -9.98
CA LEU A 203 9.26 -3.57 -10.56
C LEU A 203 9.16 -3.27 -12.06
N ARG A 204 9.79 -2.19 -12.50
CA ARG A 204 9.96 -1.88 -13.92
C ARG A 204 11.05 -2.75 -14.54
N THR A 205 11.05 -2.85 -15.88
CA THR A 205 12.06 -3.63 -16.61
C THR A 205 13.49 -3.11 -16.35
N ASP A 206 13.67 -1.79 -16.27
CA ASP A 206 14.96 -1.19 -15.93
C ASP A 206 15.40 -1.51 -14.48
N GLY A 207 14.47 -1.60 -13.53
CA GLY A 207 14.75 -2.02 -12.16
C GLY A 207 15.23 -3.47 -12.03
N MET A 208 14.99 -4.32 -13.05
CA MET A 208 15.47 -5.70 -13.08
C MET A 208 17.00 -5.81 -13.06
N GLN A 209 17.73 -4.77 -13.46
CA GLN A 209 19.19 -4.74 -13.43
C GLN A 209 19.73 -4.80 -11.99
N ALA A 210 18.96 -4.30 -11.02
CA ALA A 210 19.32 -4.36 -9.60
C ALA A 210 19.15 -5.77 -8.98
N VAL A 211 18.46 -6.70 -9.67
CA VAL A 211 18.25 -8.07 -9.19
C VAL A 211 19.44 -8.94 -9.65
N ARG A 212 20.40 -9.18 -8.78
CA ARG A 212 21.59 -10.00 -9.10
C ARG A 212 21.30 -11.49 -9.11
N ASP A 213 20.46 -11.96 -8.20
CA ASP A 213 20.07 -13.38 -8.09
C ASP A 213 19.33 -13.85 -9.34
N PRO A 214 19.86 -14.85 -10.08
CA PRO A 214 19.25 -15.34 -11.33
C PRO A 214 17.88 -16.01 -11.10
N GLY A 215 17.71 -16.72 -9.99
CA GLY A 215 16.46 -17.41 -9.64
C GLY A 215 15.33 -16.43 -9.38
N LEU A 216 15.60 -15.41 -8.55
CA LEU A 216 14.64 -14.32 -8.27
C LEU A 216 14.33 -13.54 -9.55
N ARG A 217 15.36 -13.21 -10.37
CA ARG A 217 15.15 -12.53 -11.65
C ARG A 217 14.22 -13.33 -12.55
N ALA A 218 14.41 -14.65 -12.66
CA ALA A 218 13.55 -15.53 -13.41
C ALA A 218 12.13 -15.59 -12.83
N ALA A 219 11.98 -15.63 -11.50
CA ALA A 219 10.69 -15.62 -10.82
C ALA A 219 9.92 -14.31 -11.07
N ILE A 220 10.58 -13.16 -10.97
CA ILE A 220 9.96 -11.86 -11.28
C ILE A 220 9.56 -11.78 -12.76
N ARG A 221 10.38 -12.27 -13.70
CA ARG A 221 10.04 -12.28 -15.13
C ARG A 221 8.82 -13.13 -15.46
N ARG A 222 8.56 -14.19 -14.68
CA ARG A 222 7.36 -15.04 -14.84
C ARG A 222 6.12 -14.48 -14.17
N SER A 223 6.24 -13.42 -13.34
CA SER A 223 5.09 -12.80 -12.68
C SER A 223 4.24 -12.00 -13.68
N PRO A 224 2.96 -11.73 -13.35
CA PRO A 224 2.10 -10.92 -14.20
C PRO A 224 2.70 -9.56 -14.52
N VAL A 225 2.49 -9.09 -15.75
CA VAL A 225 2.85 -7.73 -16.16
C VAL A 225 1.60 -6.87 -16.10
N ILE A 226 1.60 -5.91 -15.19
CA ILE A 226 0.54 -4.91 -15.06
C ILE A 226 0.86 -3.67 -15.88
N ARG A 227 -0.18 -2.98 -16.34
CA ARG A 227 -0.07 -1.67 -16.98
C ARG A 227 -0.72 -0.61 -16.10
N ARG A 228 0.08 0.31 -15.59
CA ARG A 228 -0.40 1.47 -14.83
C ARG A 228 -1.14 2.44 -15.76
N ARG A 229 -1.99 3.33 -15.21
CA ARG A 229 -2.69 4.37 -15.98
C ARG A 229 -1.76 5.32 -16.74
N SER A 230 -0.55 5.53 -16.25
CA SER A 230 0.51 6.28 -16.94
C SER A 230 1.07 5.58 -18.17
N GLY A 231 0.57 4.38 -18.52
CA GLY A 231 1.10 3.53 -19.59
C GLY A 231 2.33 2.71 -19.19
N VAL A 232 2.93 2.98 -18.05
CA VAL A 232 4.12 2.25 -17.56
C VAL A 232 3.75 0.80 -17.25
N ARG A 233 4.54 -0.13 -17.82
CA ARG A 233 4.46 -1.57 -17.52
C ARG A 233 5.39 -1.93 -16.37
N LYS A 234 4.90 -2.79 -15.47
CA LYS A 234 5.65 -3.30 -14.32
C LYS A 234 5.37 -4.78 -14.14
N PHE A 235 6.35 -5.53 -13.67
CA PHE A 235 6.13 -6.86 -13.11
C PHE A 235 5.46 -6.71 -11.75
N GLU A 236 4.47 -7.55 -11.47
CA GLU A 236 3.79 -7.62 -10.18
C GLU A 236 4.19 -8.93 -9.49
N TYR A 237 5.23 -8.86 -8.69
CA TYR A 237 5.78 -10.02 -7.99
C TYR A 237 5.17 -10.16 -6.59
N ASP A 238 4.57 -11.32 -6.31
CA ASP A 238 3.95 -11.58 -5.01
C ASP A 238 5.03 -11.91 -3.96
N LEU A 239 5.24 -10.99 -3.03
CA LEU A 239 6.23 -11.09 -1.97
C LEU A 239 5.96 -12.23 -1.00
N ARG A 240 4.69 -12.60 -0.79
CA ARG A 240 4.27 -13.69 0.11
C ARG A 240 4.65 -15.07 -0.40
N ARG A 241 4.98 -15.19 -1.69
CA ARG A 241 5.47 -16.41 -2.36
C ARG A 241 6.99 -16.47 -2.45
N SER A 242 7.67 -15.52 -1.83
CA SER A 242 9.13 -15.45 -1.80
C SER A 242 9.67 -15.88 -0.44
N ASN A 243 10.99 -16.07 -0.37
CA ASN A 243 11.72 -16.29 0.90
C ASN A 243 12.02 -14.96 1.63
N MET A 244 11.46 -13.83 1.17
CA MET A 244 11.66 -12.53 1.81
C MET A 244 10.86 -12.45 3.10
N ARG A 245 11.45 -11.84 4.11
CA ARG A 245 10.82 -11.70 5.43
C ARG A 245 9.81 -10.56 5.41
N VAL A 246 8.57 -10.84 5.75
CA VAL A 246 7.55 -9.80 6.01
C VAL A 246 7.58 -9.46 7.50
N ALA A 247 7.46 -8.16 7.84
CA ALA A 247 7.42 -7.72 9.22
C ALA A 247 6.24 -8.39 9.94
N PRO A 248 6.48 -9.21 10.99
CA PRO A 248 5.41 -9.96 11.66
C PRO A 248 4.52 -9.07 12.52
N ASP A 249 5.07 -7.96 13.02
CA ASP A 249 4.42 -7.02 13.91
C ASP A 249 4.47 -5.60 13.35
N ALA A 250 3.75 -4.65 14.00
CA ALA A 250 3.81 -3.23 13.68
C ALA A 250 5.09 -2.61 14.27
N PRO A 251 6.16 -2.39 13.49
CA PRO A 251 7.38 -1.79 13.99
C PRO A 251 7.17 -0.30 14.29
N ARG A 252 7.98 0.26 15.20
CA ARG A 252 8.00 1.69 15.45
C ARG A 252 8.88 2.41 14.43
N LEU A 253 8.44 3.56 13.93
CA LEU A 253 9.24 4.39 13.03
C LEU A 253 10.50 4.89 13.75
N ALA A 254 11.67 4.47 13.25
CA ALA A 254 12.98 4.83 13.78
C ALA A 254 13.65 5.94 12.98
N ALA A 255 13.34 6.06 11.67
CA ALA A 255 13.88 7.14 10.85
C ALA A 255 13.02 7.40 9.60
N VAL A 256 13.12 8.63 9.08
CA VAL A 256 12.56 9.03 7.77
C VAL A 256 13.71 9.23 6.79
N ILE A 257 13.60 8.61 5.63
CA ILE A 257 14.63 8.65 4.58
C ILE A 257 14.08 9.34 3.34
N ALA A 258 14.64 10.49 3.01
CA ALA A 258 14.38 11.21 1.78
C ALA A 258 15.32 10.71 0.68
N LEU A 259 14.82 9.96 -0.29
CA LEU A 259 15.62 9.46 -1.40
C LEU A 259 16.07 10.59 -2.33
N SER A 260 17.34 10.62 -2.68
CA SER A 260 17.96 11.62 -3.54
C SER A 260 18.55 10.98 -4.81
N PRO A 261 18.39 11.61 -5.98
CA PRO A 261 19.08 11.17 -7.20
C PRO A 261 20.57 11.54 -7.20
N ARG A 262 21.04 12.36 -6.23
CA ARG A 262 22.44 12.79 -6.15
C ARG A 262 23.35 11.64 -5.79
N GLN A 263 24.48 11.53 -6.50
CA GLN A 263 25.55 10.59 -6.21
C GLN A 263 26.33 11.03 -4.94
N ALA A 264 26.65 10.08 -4.07
CA ALA A 264 27.53 10.33 -2.95
C ALA A 264 28.97 10.59 -3.44
N ARG A 265 29.66 11.54 -2.83
CA ARG A 265 31.07 11.86 -3.14
C ARG A 265 32.06 11.01 -2.33
N GLY A 266 31.59 10.24 -1.36
CA GLY A 266 32.40 9.39 -0.47
C GLY A 266 31.60 8.20 0.06
N ALA A 267 32.08 7.56 1.11
CA ALA A 267 31.42 6.39 1.71
C ALA A 267 30.12 6.72 2.45
N ARG A 268 29.96 7.96 2.90
CA ARG A 268 28.76 8.38 3.66
C ARG A 268 27.57 8.61 2.73
N LEU A 269 26.56 7.76 2.84
CA LEU A 269 25.34 7.85 2.02
C LEU A 269 24.21 8.61 2.73
N LEU A 270 24.19 8.63 4.06
CA LEU A 270 23.16 9.27 4.87
C LEU A 270 23.60 10.66 5.31
N GLU A 271 22.98 11.70 4.75
CA GLU A 271 23.11 13.10 5.18
C GLU A 271 21.99 13.43 6.17
N PRO A 272 22.29 13.84 7.43
CA PRO A 272 21.25 14.19 8.38
C PRO A 272 20.41 15.38 7.89
N LEU A 273 19.12 15.34 8.17
CA LEU A 273 18.17 16.44 7.95
C LEU A 273 17.71 16.97 9.31
N SER A 274 17.64 18.29 9.44
CA SER A 274 17.01 18.87 10.61
C SER A 274 15.50 18.54 10.64
N PRO A 275 14.84 18.53 11.81
CA PRO A 275 13.40 18.30 11.90
C PRO A 275 12.58 19.21 10.98
N ALA A 276 12.96 20.47 10.87
CA ALA A 276 12.30 21.44 9.99
C ALA A 276 12.46 21.08 8.49
N GLN A 277 13.63 20.56 8.09
CA GLN A 277 13.86 20.09 6.71
C GLN A 277 13.04 18.83 6.43
N ALA A 278 12.99 17.88 7.36
CA ALA A 278 12.21 16.66 7.23
C ALA A 278 10.69 16.95 7.09
N LEU A 279 10.16 17.83 7.95
CA LEU A 279 8.76 18.24 7.88
C LEU A 279 8.43 18.98 6.57
N ARG A 280 9.30 19.88 6.10
CA ARG A 280 9.10 20.56 4.80
C ARG A 280 9.09 19.54 3.66
N TRP A 281 10.00 18.57 3.68
CA TRP A 281 10.04 17.49 2.71
C TRP A 281 8.74 16.69 2.71
N LEU A 282 8.33 16.19 3.85
CA LEU A 282 7.10 15.38 3.98
C LEU A 282 5.85 16.18 3.56
N ARG A 283 5.71 17.44 3.95
CA ARG A 283 4.59 18.29 3.53
C ARG A 283 4.48 18.44 2.01
N ARG A 284 5.61 18.45 1.31
CA ARG A 284 5.65 18.52 -0.14
C ARG A 284 5.33 17.17 -0.79
N GLU A 285 5.91 16.10 -0.29
CA GLU A 285 5.80 14.77 -0.89
C GLU A 285 4.49 14.04 -0.51
N GLN A 286 3.79 14.49 0.56
CA GLN A 286 2.64 13.81 1.14
C GLN A 286 1.37 14.71 1.20
N PRO A 287 0.91 15.26 0.06
CA PRO A 287 -0.22 16.19 0.05
C PRO A 287 -1.52 15.56 0.57
N TYR A 288 -1.74 14.27 0.31
CA TYR A 288 -2.91 13.56 0.79
C TYR A 288 -2.87 13.33 2.31
N ALA A 289 -1.73 12.92 2.85
CA ALA A 289 -1.56 12.73 4.31
C ALA A 289 -1.70 14.07 5.05
N ARG A 290 -1.16 15.16 4.49
CA ARG A 290 -1.27 16.50 5.05
C ARG A 290 -2.71 16.98 5.22
N ALA A 291 -3.63 16.51 4.39
CA ALA A 291 -5.05 16.85 4.46
C ALA A 291 -5.83 16.01 5.50
N GLN A 292 -5.20 15.04 6.17
CA GLN A 292 -5.87 14.22 7.18
C GLN A 292 -5.86 14.91 8.55
N ALA A 293 -6.91 14.72 9.36
CA ALA A 293 -7.02 15.29 10.71
C ALA A 293 -5.87 14.88 11.63
N SER A 294 -5.35 13.66 11.49
CA SER A 294 -4.24 13.11 12.28
C SER A 294 -2.86 13.69 11.93
N TRP A 295 -2.74 14.53 10.88
CA TRP A 295 -1.46 15.06 10.42
C TRP A 295 -0.73 15.90 11.47
N THR A 296 -1.44 16.72 12.24
CA THR A 296 -0.83 17.59 13.26
C THR A 296 -0.20 16.78 14.38
N ASP A 297 -0.89 15.75 14.89
CA ASP A 297 -0.36 14.87 15.93
C ASP A 297 0.85 14.07 15.41
N PHE A 298 0.77 13.58 14.19
CA PHE A 298 1.90 12.93 13.53
C PHE A 298 3.13 13.84 13.42
N CYS A 299 2.97 15.09 12.99
CA CYS A 299 4.09 16.03 12.91
C CYS A 299 4.73 16.31 14.28
N ARG A 300 3.92 16.35 15.34
CA ARG A 300 4.41 16.54 16.71
C ARG A 300 5.24 15.34 17.16
N SER A 301 4.75 14.13 16.96
CA SER A 301 5.48 12.90 17.32
C SER A 301 6.73 12.68 16.47
N LEU A 302 6.69 13.10 15.20
CA LEU A 302 7.81 12.97 14.28
C LEU A 302 9.01 13.88 14.62
N ALA A 303 8.80 14.96 15.39
CA ALA A 303 9.88 15.90 15.74
C ALA A 303 11.07 15.23 16.46
N GLY A 304 10.82 14.13 17.17
CA GLY A 304 11.85 13.32 17.84
C GLY A 304 12.44 12.18 16.98
N VAL A 305 12.01 12.04 15.73
CA VAL A 305 12.48 10.95 14.85
C VAL A 305 13.60 11.47 13.94
N PRO A 306 14.76 10.82 13.92
CA PRO A 306 15.84 11.16 13.01
C PRO A 306 15.39 11.11 11.54
N ALA A 307 15.91 12.03 10.74
CA ALA A 307 15.65 12.06 9.32
C ALA A 307 16.94 12.22 8.53
N TYR A 308 17.01 11.57 7.38
CA TYR A 308 18.20 11.59 6.55
C TYR A 308 17.81 11.75 5.07
N ARG A 309 18.72 12.35 4.31
CA ARG A 309 18.75 12.24 2.87
C ARG A 309 19.66 11.07 2.50
N LEU A 310 19.11 10.10 1.76
CA LEU A 310 19.89 8.98 1.23
C LEU A 310 20.38 9.33 -0.18
N LEU A 311 21.68 9.44 -0.33
CA LEU A 311 22.36 9.64 -1.60
C LEU A 311 22.51 8.31 -2.36
N ARG A 312 22.72 8.37 -3.66
CA ARG A 312 23.03 7.19 -4.46
C ARG A 312 24.43 6.68 -4.15
N GLY A 313 24.56 5.39 -3.84
CA GLY A 313 25.84 4.70 -3.75
C GLY A 313 26.37 4.32 -5.14
N LYS A 314 27.54 3.70 -5.15
CA LYS A 314 28.14 3.13 -6.37
C LYS A 314 27.43 1.85 -6.81
N HIS A 315 26.92 1.09 -5.83
CA HIS A 315 26.27 -0.20 -6.03
C HIS A 315 24.81 -0.14 -5.51
N PRO A 316 23.88 -0.91 -6.10
CA PRO A 316 22.49 -0.94 -5.66
C PRO A 316 22.29 -1.37 -4.20
N GLU A 317 23.17 -2.23 -3.66
CA GLU A 317 23.16 -2.72 -2.27
C GLU A 317 23.60 -1.70 -1.23
N ASP A 318 24.41 -0.70 -1.61
CA ASP A 318 24.95 0.30 -0.68
C ASP A 318 23.88 0.99 0.16
N ALA A 319 22.73 1.26 -0.45
CA ALA A 319 21.56 1.84 0.22
C ALA A 319 21.02 0.90 1.31
N ALA A 320 20.93 -0.40 1.02
CA ALA A 320 20.43 -1.38 1.96
C ALA A 320 21.36 -1.57 3.15
N ASP A 321 22.67 -1.55 2.91
CA ASP A 321 23.70 -1.65 3.96
C ASP A 321 23.65 -0.43 4.90
N ALA A 322 23.52 0.79 4.34
CA ALA A 322 23.37 2.01 5.13
C ALA A 322 22.10 1.98 6.00
N LEU A 323 20.98 1.47 5.45
CA LEU A 323 19.71 1.38 6.19
C LEU A 323 19.75 0.26 7.25
N ARG A 324 20.44 -0.84 6.98
CA ARG A 324 20.63 -1.93 7.95
C ARG A 324 21.47 -1.43 9.14
N SER A 325 22.58 -0.74 8.90
CA SER A 325 23.40 -0.13 9.95
C SER A 325 22.62 0.88 10.79
N LEU A 326 21.75 1.68 10.16
CA LEU A 326 20.87 2.62 10.87
C LEU A 326 19.86 1.90 11.77
N LEU A 327 19.29 0.79 11.32
CA LEU A 327 18.31 0.00 12.09
C LEU A 327 18.98 -0.79 13.22
N SER A 328 20.22 -1.25 13.07
CA SER A 328 20.96 -1.96 14.12
C SER A 328 21.50 -1.03 15.20
N GLY A 329 21.45 0.30 15.01
CA GLY A 329 22.01 1.27 15.95
C GLY A 329 23.53 1.40 15.87
N SER A 330 24.16 0.91 14.80
CA SER A 330 25.61 0.94 14.56
C SER A 330 26.05 2.10 13.65
N ALA A 331 25.19 3.10 13.43
CA ALA A 331 25.43 4.23 12.53
C ALA A 331 25.83 5.51 13.29
#